data_2e0ac9b24719605dfda7066cff8830de
#
_entry.id   2e0ac9b24719605dfda7066cff8830de
#
_cell.length_a   1.000
_cell.length_b   1.000
_cell.length_c   1.000
_cell.angle_alpha   90.00
_cell.angle_beta   90.00
_cell.angle_gamma   90.00
#
_symmetry.space_group_name_H-M   'P 1'
#
loop_
_entity.id
_entity.type
_entity.pdbx_description
1 polymer ?
#
loop_
_entity_poly.entity_id
_entity_poly.type
_entity_poly.pdbx_seq_one_letter_code
_entity_poly.pdbx_strand_id
1 'polypeptide(L)'
;FHGYLERNWPPATRNRHLRGYRLSVRNMLRAHIRAHKHIHEIYRGKGWTPDARVGIALHFMDFAPSRPGKKRDRFATWLAEQLFQDEPSMAHARGHFLPPYGFPHRYNNFPEGSGDFTDFVGVSYYRRFRVRFHPRGRIVERPDSSAPTSDLGWEIDAEGLRRVCEACHESLGKPLFITGN
;
A
#
# COMPACT_ATOMS: atom_id res chain seq x y z
N PHE A 1 -2.91 -1.31 -8.12
CA PHE A 1 -1.64 -1.07 -8.81
C PHE A 1 -1.47 -2.06 -9.96
N HIS A 2 -1.28 -3.35 -9.69
CA HIS A 2 -1.02 -4.38 -10.69
C HIS A 2 -2.07 -4.46 -11.82
N GLY A 3 -3.36 -4.37 -11.50
CA GLY A 3 -4.44 -4.45 -12.49
C GLY A 3 -4.61 -3.19 -13.34
N TYR A 4 -4.29 -2.01 -12.80
CA TYR A 4 -4.55 -0.73 -13.47
C TYR A 4 -3.30 -0.07 -14.06
N LEU A 5 -2.15 -0.21 -13.41
CA LEU A 5 -0.92 0.46 -13.83
C LEU A 5 0.06 -0.48 -14.51
N GLU A 6 0.28 -1.66 -13.95
CA GLU A 6 1.15 -2.68 -14.55
C GLU A 6 0.42 -3.55 -15.57
N ARG A 7 -0.87 -3.81 -15.36
CA ARG A 7 -1.74 -4.59 -16.25
C ARG A 7 -1.37 -6.07 -16.35
N ASN A 8 -0.74 -6.59 -15.33
CA ASN A 8 -0.34 -8.00 -15.22
C ASN A 8 -1.28 -8.82 -14.32
N TRP A 9 -2.33 -8.18 -13.75
CA TRP A 9 -3.34 -8.80 -12.91
C TRP A 9 -4.74 -8.27 -13.26
N PRO A 10 -5.83 -9.03 -13.07
CA PRO A 10 -7.18 -8.51 -13.26
C PRO A 10 -7.43 -7.20 -12.49
N PRO A 11 -8.19 -6.24 -13.05
CA PRO A 11 -8.92 -6.26 -14.31
C PRO A 11 -8.07 -6.03 -15.58
N ALA A 12 -6.75 -5.89 -15.48
CA ALA A 12 -5.81 -5.75 -16.60
C ALA A 12 -6.32 -4.78 -17.68
N THR A 13 -6.70 -3.57 -17.27
CA THR A 13 -7.34 -2.56 -18.11
C THR A 13 -6.55 -2.30 -19.39
N ARG A 14 -7.24 -2.11 -20.53
CA ARG A 14 -6.61 -1.95 -21.85
C ARG A 14 -5.55 -0.86 -21.89
N ASN A 15 -5.75 0.23 -21.16
CA ASN A 15 -4.81 1.33 -21.01
C ASN A 15 -4.45 1.51 -19.52
N ARG A 16 -3.26 2.05 -19.24
CA ARG A 16 -2.89 2.46 -17.89
C ARG A 16 -3.87 3.50 -17.38
N HIS A 17 -4.57 3.19 -16.29
CA HIS A 17 -5.71 3.96 -15.85
C HIS A 17 -5.53 4.47 -14.43
N LEU A 18 -4.66 5.47 -14.25
CA LEU A 18 -4.35 6.05 -12.92
C LEU A 18 -5.61 6.51 -12.18
N ARG A 19 -6.56 7.13 -12.88
CA ARG A 19 -7.84 7.55 -12.28
C ARG A 19 -8.63 6.35 -11.74
N GLY A 20 -8.74 5.27 -12.53
CA GLY A 20 -9.44 4.05 -12.11
C GLY A 20 -8.78 3.42 -10.90
N TYR A 21 -7.45 3.34 -10.90
CA TYR A 21 -6.66 2.86 -9.76
C TYR A 21 -6.97 3.67 -8.50
N ARG A 22 -6.88 4.99 -8.55
CA ARG A 22 -7.15 5.89 -7.42
C ARG A 22 -8.57 5.75 -6.89
N LEU A 23 -9.56 5.68 -7.77
CA LEU A 23 -10.96 5.48 -7.38
C LEU A 23 -11.18 4.13 -6.72
N SER A 24 -10.54 3.07 -7.20
CA SER A 24 -10.62 1.74 -6.58
C SER A 24 -10.03 1.74 -5.18
N VAL A 25 -8.83 2.26 -5.00
CA VAL A 25 -8.19 2.37 -3.67
C VAL A 25 -9.04 3.22 -2.73
N ARG A 26 -9.53 4.38 -3.20
CA ARG A 26 -10.43 5.25 -2.42
C ARG A 26 -11.67 4.49 -1.95
N ASN A 27 -12.32 3.76 -2.84
CA ASN A 27 -13.54 3.04 -2.49
C ASN A 27 -13.26 1.88 -1.52
N MET A 28 -12.12 1.19 -1.65
CA MET A 28 -11.69 0.17 -0.70
C MET A 28 -11.45 0.76 0.70
N LEU A 29 -10.76 1.89 0.80
CA LEU A 29 -10.52 2.56 2.08
C LEU A 29 -11.82 3.08 2.70
N ARG A 30 -12.73 3.64 1.90
CA ARG A 30 -14.07 4.03 2.38
C ARG A 30 -14.88 2.85 2.90
N ALA A 31 -14.83 1.72 2.22
CA ALA A 31 -15.48 0.50 2.69
C ALA A 31 -14.89 0.04 4.03
N HIS A 32 -13.56 0.09 4.18
CA HIS A 32 -12.89 -0.22 5.44
C HIS A 32 -13.34 0.73 6.57
N ILE A 33 -13.32 2.05 6.34
CA ILE A 33 -13.76 3.04 7.35
C ILE A 33 -15.20 2.76 7.81
N ARG A 34 -16.10 2.47 6.88
CA ARG A 34 -17.49 2.14 7.21
C ARG A 34 -17.59 0.85 8.02
N ALA A 35 -16.87 -0.20 7.60
CA ALA A 35 -16.84 -1.47 8.32
C ALA A 35 -16.31 -1.29 9.75
N HIS A 36 -15.20 -0.55 9.91
CA HIS A 36 -14.62 -0.23 11.21
C HIS A 36 -15.67 0.44 12.12
N LYS A 37 -16.32 1.51 11.67
CA LYS A 37 -17.35 2.22 12.42
C LYS A 37 -18.50 1.30 12.85
N HIS A 38 -19.06 0.56 11.89
CA HIS A 38 -20.21 -0.31 12.17
C HIS A 38 -19.89 -1.48 13.10
N ILE A 39 -18.72 -2.10 12.96
CA ILE A 39 -18.32 -3.19 13.86
C ILE A 39 -18.19 -2.65 15.30
N HIS A 40 -17.53 -1.52 15.49
CA HIS A 40 -17.40 -0.90 16.81
C HIS A 40 -18.77 -0.46 17.39
N GLU A 41 -19.67 0.05 16.56
CA GLU A 41 -21.04 0.40 16.96
C GLU A 41 -21.83 -0.82 17.44
N ILE A 42 -21.75 -1.94 16.70
CA ILE A 42 -22.42 -3.19 17.07
C ILE A 42 -21.89 -3.72 18.39
N TYR A 43 -20.57 -3.77 18.58
CA TYR A 43 -19.96 -4.27 19.82
C TYR A 43 -20.38 -3.42 21.03
N ARG A 44 -20.32 -2.09 20.89
CA ARG A 44 -20.80 -1.17 21.96
C ARG A 44 -22.29 -1.34 22.23
N GLY A 45 -23.12 -1.41 21.20
CA GLY A 45 -24.57 -1.57 21.33
C GLY A 45 -25.00 -2.89 21.95
N LYS A 46 -24.19 -3.94 21.81
CA LYS A 46 -24.41 -5.26 22.41
C LYS A 46 -23.73 -5.44 23.77
N GLY A 47 -22.88 -4.52 24.18
CA GLY A 47 -22.08 -4.67 25.40
C GLY A 47 -21.09 -5.84 25.34
N TRP A 48 -20.61 -6.20 24.16
CA TRP A 48 -19.66 -7.31 24.01
C TRP A 48 -18.26 -6.92 24.46
N THR A 49 -17.60 -7.82 25.17
CA THR A 49 -16.22 -7.68 25.65
C THR A 49 -15.39 -8.89 25.24
N PRO A 50 -14.10 -8.71 24.92
CA PRO A 50 -13.39 -7.43 24.79
C PRO A 50 -13.93 -6.58 23.64
N ASP A 51 -13.54 -5.30 23.60
CA ASP A 51 -13.88 -4.40 22.50
C ASP A 51 -13.45 -4.97 21.13
N ALA A 52 -14.22 -4.62 20.11
CA ALA A 52 -13.87 -4.99 18.74
C ALA A 52 -12.48 -4.46 18.36
N ARG A 53 -11.76 -5.25 17.59
CA ARG A 53 -10.53 -4.81 16.91
C ARG A 53 -10.68 -5.04 15.41
N VAL A 54 -10.61 -3.95 14.68
CA VAL A 54 -10.78 -3.95 13.22
C VAL A 54 -9.53 -3.36 12.58
N GLY A 55 -8.84 -4.15 11.77
CA GLY A 55 -7.64 -3.73 11.08
C GLY A 55 -7.78 -3.85 9.57
N ILE A 56 -6.80 -3.31 8.86
CA ILE A 56 -6.68 -3.42 7.42
C ILE A 56 -5.46 -4.27 7.07
N ALA A 57 -5.65 -5.29 6.22
CA ALA A 57 -4.55 -6.05 5.66
C ALA A 57 -4.11 -5.41 4.35
N LEU A 58 -2.84 -5.03 4.27
CA LEU A 58 -2.24 -4.36 3.13
C LEU A 58 -1.07 -5.17 2.59
N HIS A 59 -0.91 -5.13 1.28
CA HIS A 59 0.26 -5.70 0.62
C HIS A 59 1.38 -4.67 0.62
N PHE A 60 2.48 -5.03 1.26
CA PHE A 60 3.70 -4.23 1.31
C PHE A 60 4.81 -4.89 0.51
N MET A 61 5.69 -4.06 -0.04
CA MET A 61 6.93 -4.47 -0.70
C MET A 61 8.08 -3.65 -0.13
N ASP A 62 9.27 -4.24 -0.07
CA ASP A 62 10.49 -3.49 0.18
C ASP A 62 10.98 -2.89 -1.14
N PHE A 63 10.65 -1.63 -1.39
CA PHE A 63 11.07 -0.93 -2.59
C PHE A 63 12.54 -0.50 -2.50
N ALA A 64 13.33 -0.86 -3.49
CA ALA A 64 14.75 -0.48 -3.56
C ALA A 64 15.13 0.02 -4.96
N PRO A 65 16.01 1.02 -5.10
CA PRO A 65 16.50 1.42 -6.41
C PRO A 65 17.42 0.35 -7.00
N SER A 66 17.18 -0.05 -8.25
CA SER A 66 18.02 -1.01 -8.96
C SER A 66 19.47 -0.53 -9.08
N ARG A 67 19.67 0.78 -9.12
CA ARG A 67 20.99 1.43 -9.12
C ARG A 67 21.01 2.53 -8.05
N PRO A 68 21.47 2.24 -6.83
CA PRO A 68 21.40 3.18 -5.68
C PRO A 68 22.07 4.54 -5.94
N GLY A 69 23.17 4.56 -6.70
CA GLY A 69 23.87 5.81 -7.09
C GLY A 69 23.13 6.68 -8.12
N LYS A 70 22.06 6.20 -8.75
CA LYS A 70 21.33 6.97 -9.78
C LYS A 70 20.12 7.69 -9.18
N LYS A 71 20.16 9.03 -9.16
CA LYS A 71 19.07 9.89 -8.64
C LYS A 71 17.71 9.57 -9.26
N ARG A 72 17.66 9.25 -10.56
CA ARG A 72 16.41 8.91 -11.25
C ARG A 72 15.79 7.59 -10.77
N ASP A 73 16.61 6.58 -10.44
CA ASP A 73 16.12 5.32 -9.90
C ASP A 73 15.61 5.52 -8.48
N ARG A 74 16.29 6.30 -7.64
CA ARG A 74 15.82 6.66 -6.30
C ARG A 74 14.48 7.42 -6.33
N PHE A 75 14.35 8.39 -7.23
CA PHE A 75 13.08 9.11 -7.41
C PHE A 75 11.95 8.17 -7.87
N ALA A 76 12.24 7.28 -8.83
CA ALA A 76 11.27 6.30 -9.31
C ALA A 76 10.86 5.32 -8.21
N THR A 77 11.79 4.92 -7.34
CA THR A 77 11.53 4.07 -6.17
C THR A 77 10.58 4.78 -5.20
N TRP A 78 10.92 5.99 -4.79
CA TRP A 78 10.06 6.80 -3.93
C TRP A 78 8.65 6.97 -4.52
N LEU A 79 8.54 7.27 -5.81
CA LEU A 79 7.24 7.44 -6.46
C LEU A 79 6.43 6.13 -6.49
N ALA A 80 7.09 4.99 -6.73
CA ALA A 80 6.45 3.68 -6.71
C ALA A 80 5.91 3.36 -5.30
N GLU A 81 6.72 3.61 -4.28
CA GLU A 81 6.38 3.42 -2.88
C GLU A 81 5.18 4.29 -2.47
N GLN A 82 5.22 5.59 -2.77
CA GLN A 82 4.10 6.51 -2.52
C GLN A 82 2.80 6.06 -3.19
N LEU A 83 2.86 5.60 -4.44
CA LEU A 83 1.67 5.17 -5.17
C LEU A 83 1.16 3.79 -4.77
N PHE A 84 2.03 2.90 -4.32
CA PHE A 84 1.67 1.53 -4.01
C PHE A 84 1.21 1.36 -2.56
N GLN A 85 1.97 1.85 -1.60
CA GLN A 85 1.76 1.54 -0.19
C GLN A 85 1.62 2.74 0.75
N ASP A 86 2.45 3.77 0.66
CA ASP A 86 2.46 4.84 1.66
C ASP A 86 1.15 5.63 1.68
N GLU A 87 0.73 6.17 0.53
CA GLU A 87 -0.52 6.91 0.47
C GLU A 87 -1.76 6.05 0.72
N PRO A 88 -1.90 4.84 0.13
CA PRO A 88 -3.01 3.94 0.48
C PRO A 88 -3.08 3.59 1.97
N SER A 89 -1.94 3.37 2.63
CA SER A 89 -1.92 2.98 4.05
C SER A 89 -2.27 4.13 5.00
N MET A 90 -1.97 5.38 4.63
CA MET A 90 -2.13 6.56 5.49
C MET A 90 -3.38 7.39 5.23
N ALA A 91 -3.97 7.27 4.04
CA ALA A 91 -5.05 8.15 3.61
C ALA A 91 -6.33 8.02 4.47
N HIS A 92 -6.61 6.82 5.03
CA HIS A 92 -7.78 6.62 5.89
C HIS A 92 -7.69 7.43 7.19
N ALA A 93 -6.50 7.57 7.76
CA ALA A 93 -6.29 8.36 8.98
C ALA A 93 -6.45 9.87 8.72
N ARG A 94 -6.04 10.34 7.54
CA ARG A 94 -6.15 11.74 7.15
C ARG A 94 -7.53 12.12 6.58
N GLY A 95 -8.30 11.17 6.07
CA GLY A 95 -9.53 11.40 5.33
C GLY A 95 -9.34 11.95 3.92
N HIS A 96 -8.11 11.97 3.42
CA HIS A 96 -7.75 12.40 2.06
C HIS A 96 -6.39 11.87 1.63
N PHE A 97 -6.13 11.88 0.31
CA PHE A 97 -4.83 11.57 -0.25
C PHE A 97 -3.96 12.82 -0.39
N LEU A 98 -2.65 12.67 -0.18
CA LEU A 98 -1.66 13.70 -0.48
C LEU A 98 -1.16 13.59 -1.94
N PRO A 99 -0.59 14.69 -2.51
CA PRO A 99 0.10 14.61 -3.79
C PRO A 99 1.30 13.63 -3.73
N PRO A 100 1.61 12.94 -4.82
CA PRO A 100 0.99 13.06 -6.15
C PRO A 100 -0.32 12.29 -6.31
N TYR A 101 -0.67 11.45 -5.35
CA TYR A 101 -1.83 10.57 -5.40
C TYR A 101 -3.14 11.37 -5.38
N GLY A 102 -3.24 12.39 -4.54
CA GLY A 102 -4.41 13.22 -4.30
C GLY A 102 -4.73 14.27 -5.37
N PHE A 103 -4.01 14.31 -6.49
CA PHE A 103 -4.26 15.30 -7.54
C PHE A 103 -5.09 14.71 -8.70
N PRO A 104 -6.12 15.38 -9.22
CA PRO A 104 -6.76 16.64 -8.78
C PRO A 104 -7.66 16.46 -7.54
N HIS A 105 -7.79 17.51 -6.75
CA HIS A 105 -8.44 17.51 -5.43
C HIS A 105 -9.89 17.02 -5.38
N ARG A 106 -10.69 17.17 -6.44
CA ARG A 106 -12.12 16.80 -6.46
C ARG A 106 -12.44 15.34 -6.13
N TYR A 107 -11.44 14.44 -6.17
CA TYR A 107 -11.60 13.02 -5.84
C TYR A 107 -10.83 12.63 -4.57
N ASN A 108 -10.35 13.60 -3.84
CA ASN A 108 -9.38 13.39 -2.80
C ASN A 108 -10.00 13.11 -1.43
N ASN A 109 -11.10 13.80 -1.10
CA ASN A 109 -11.70 13.69 0.23
C ASN A 109 -12.55 12.45 0.41
N PHE A 110 -12.54 11.92 1.62
CA PHE A 110 -13.44 10.86 2.06
C PHE A 110 -14.64 11.47 2.78
N PRO A 111 -15.89 11.16 2.35
CA PRO A 111 -17.10 11.63 3.04
C PRO A 111 -17.18 11.14 4.49
N GLU A 112 -16.52 10.04 4.80
CA GLU A 112 -16.44 9.45 6.14
C GLU A 112 -15.59 10.29 7.11
N GLY A 113 -14.84 11.28 6.60
CA GLY A 113 -13.97 12.16 7.36
C GLY A 113 -12.60 11.57 7.64
N SER A 114 -11.80 12.30 8.42
CA SER A 114 -10.53 11.86 8.98
C SER A 114 -10.75 11.17 10.32
N GLY A 115 -9.86 10.29 10.72
CA GLY A 115 -9.89 9.64 12.03
C GLY A 115 -9.05 8.39 12.09
N ASP A 116 -8.95 7.84 13.29
CA ASP A 116 -8.28 6.58 13.53
C ASP A 116 -9.26 5.42 13.29
N PHE A 117 -9.23 4.88 12.09
CA PHE A 117 -10.13 3.81 11.66
C PHE A 117 -9.41 2.46 11.51
N THR A 118 -8.30 2.27 12.23
CA THR A 118 -7.52 1.03 12.17
C THR A 118 -6.96 0.70 13.54
N ASP A 119 -7.38 -0.41 14.14
CA ASP A 119 -6.91 -0.85 15.46
C ASP A 119 -5.59 -1.62 15.37
N PHE A 120 -5.33 -2.24 14.20
CA PHE A 120 -4.07 -2.93 13.87
C PHE A 120 -3.84 -2.93 12.35
N VAL A 121 -2.62 -3.18 11.93
CA VAL A 121 -2.27 -3.31 10.50
C VAL A 121 -1.84 -4.75 10.20
N GLY A 122 -2.50 -5.36 9.23
CA GLY A 122 -2.08 -6.63 8.64
C GLY A 122 -1.02 -6.37 7.57
N VAL A 123 0.17 -6.93 7.75
CA VAL A 123 1.27 -6.83 6.80
C VAL A 123 1.34 -8.11 5.97
N SER A 124 1.13 -7.99 4.67
CA SER A 124 1.39 -9.06 3.71
C SER A 124 2.62 -8.70 2.89
N TYR A 125 3.72 -9.39 3.14
CA TYR A 125 5.01 -9.16 2.51
C TYR A 125 5.49 -10.42 1.80
N TYR A 126 5.91 -10.30 0.54
CA TYR A 126 6.35 -11.46 -0.24
C TYR A 126 7.72 -11.30 -0.87
N ARG A 127 8.16 -10.06 -1.13
CA ARG A 127 9.40 -9.83 -1.89
C ARG A 127 9.93 -8.41 -1.82
N ARG A 128 11.20 -8.26 -2.17
CA ARG A 128 11.79 -6.99 -2.55
C ARG A 128 11.39 -6.63 -3.98
N PHE A 129 11.17 -5.34 -4.23
CA PHE A 129 10.84 -4.81 -5.55
C PHE A 129 11.91 -3.78 -5.98
N ARG A 130 12.80 -4.18 -6.89
CA ARG A 130 13.86 -3.29 -7.37
C ARG A 130 13.39 -2.44 -8.53
N VAL A 131 13.40 -1.13 -8.32
CA VAL A 131 12.88 -0.13 -9.22
C VAL A 131 13.96 0.46 -10.10
N ARG A 132 13.71 0.52 -11.40
CA ARG A 132 14.55 1.21 -12.37
C ARG A 132 13.73 2.21 -13.19
N PHE A 133 14.25 3.44 -13.29
CA PHE A 133 13.70 4.43 -14.21
C PHE A 133 14.10 4.10 -15.65
N HIS A 134 13.12 3.92 -16.51
CA HIS A 134 13.34 3.71 -17.94
C HIS A 134 13.34 5.04 -18.70
N PRO A 135 14.23 5.28 -19.69
CA PRO A 135 14.32 6.55 -20.43
C PRO A 135 13.01 7.04 -21.08
N ARG A 136 12.09 6.13 -21.37
CA ARG A 136 10.74 6.46 -21.86
C ARG A 136 9.75 6.85 -20.75
N GLY A 137 10.24 7.29 -19.58
CA GLY A 137 9.39 7.74 -18.47
C GLY A 137 8.61 6.63 -17.77
N ARG A 138 9.05 5.38 -17.89
CA ARG A 138 8.40 4.25 -17.21
C ARG A 138 9.19 3.79 -15.99
N ILE A 139 8.48 3.37 -14.97
CA ILE A 139 9.02 2.63 -13.84
C ILE A 139 8.97 1.15 -14.22
N VAL A 140 10.07 0.46 -14.10
CA VAL A 140 10.17 -0.97 -14.41
C VAL A 140 10.86 -1.71 -13.28
N GLU A 141 10.42 -2.92 -13.03
CA GLU A 141 11.13 -3.83 -12.15
C GLU A 141 12.41 -4.35 -12.83
N ARG A 142 13.49 -4.43 -12.05
CA ARG A 142 14.75 -5.06 -12.44
C ARG A 142 15.30 -5.85 -11.27
N PRO A 143 14.91 -7.13 -11.13
CA PRO A 143 15.43 -8.01 -10.09
C PRO A 143 16.95 -8.11 -10.16
N ASP A 144 17.57 -8.38 -9.04
CA ASP A 144 18.97 -8.70 -8.95
C ASP A 144 19.17 -10.18 -9.34
N SER A 145 19.85 -10.43 -10.44
CA SER A 145 20.07 -11.79 -10.93
C SER A 145 20.95 -12.65 -10.01
N SER A 146 21.65 -12.04 -9.06
CA SER A 146 22.47 -12.74 -8.06
C SER A 146 21.73 -13.03 -6.75
N ALA A 147 20.55 -12.44 -6.56
CA ALA A 147 19.74 -12.66 -5.35
C ALA A 147 19.01 -14.02 -5.40
N PRO A 148 18.82 -14.68 -4.25
CA PRO A 148 17.99 -15.87 -4.18
C PRO A 148 16.55 -15.54 -4.57
N THR A 149 15.92 -16.44 -5.31
CA THR A 149 14.54 -16.26 -5.77
C THR A 149 13.67 -17.43 -5.36
N SER A 150 12.36 -17.16 -5.15
CA SER A 150 11.33 -18.19 -5.01
C SER A 150 11.03 -18.87 -6.36
N ASP A 151 10.21 -19.92 -6.34
CA ASP A 151 9.71 -20.61 -7.55
C ASP A 151 8.92 -19.67 -8.48
N LEU A 152 8.40 -18.56 -7.97
CA LEU A 152 7.75 -17.49 -8.75
C LEU A 152 8.75 -16.49 -9.35
N GLY A 153 10.05 -16.67 -9.14
CA GLY A 153 11.09 -15.75 -9.57
C GLY A 153 11.13 -14.43 -8.77
N TRP A 154 10.56 -14.41 -7.57
CA TRP A 154 10.58 -13.25 -6.70
C TRP A 154 11.83 -13.25 -5.81
N GLU A 155 12.47 -12.09 -5.69
CA GLU A 155 13.64 -11.91 -4.82
C GLU A 155 13.26 -12.18 -3.35
N ILE A 156 13.92 -13.15 -2.73
CA ILE A 156 13.74 -13.48 -1.31
C ILE A 156 14.58 -12.50 -0.49
N ASP A 157 13.93 -11.75 0.39
CA ASP A 157 14.60 -10.80 1.29
C ASP A 157 13.89 -10.75 2.65
N ALA A 158 14.36 -11.58 3.57
CA ALA A 158 13.81 -11.64 4.93
C ALA A 158 14.00 -10.30 5.70
N GLU A 159 15.13 -9.60 5.47
CA GLU A 159 15.36 -8.28 6.05
C GLU A 159 14.40 -7.21 5.52
N GLY A 160 13.85 -7.41 4.34
CA GLY A 160 12.78 -6.55 3.78
C GLY A 160 11.52 -6.58 4.62
N LEU A 161 11.12 -7.74 5.13
CA LEU A 161 9.98 -7.83 6.05
C LEU A 161 10.23 -6.99 7.33
N ARG A 162 11.43 -7.08 7.91
CA ARG A 162 11.79 -6.28 9.09
C ARG A 162 11.68 -4.77 8.79
N ARG A 163 12.30 -4.31 7.68
CA ARG A 163 12.24 -2.88 7.26
C ARG A 163 10.81 -2.40 7.05
N VAL A 164 9.98 -3.19 6.40
CA VAL A 164 8.57 -2.88 6.17
C VAL A 164 7.81 -2.77 7.49
N CYS A 165 8.01 -3.72 8.42
CA CYS A 165 7.36 -3.67 9.72
C CYS A 165 7.80 -2.45 10.54
N GLU A 166 9.09 -2.13 10.56
CA GLU A 166 9.61 -0.92 11.22
C GLU A 166 9.00 0.36 10.64
N ALA A 167 9.02 0.51 9.32
CA ALA A 167 8.42 1.68 8.64
C ALA A 167 6.90 1.79 8.88
N CYS A 168 6.18 0.67 8.85
CA CYS A 168 4.75 0.64 9.18
C CYS A 168 4.50 1.07 10.63
N HIS A 169 5.27 0.55 11.57
CA HIS A 169 5.13 0.89 12.99
C HIS A 169 5.42 2.37 13.25
N GLU A 170 6.52 2.88 12.70
CA GLU A 170 6.89 4.30 12.80
C GLU A 170 5.82 5.23 12.22
N SER A 171 5.24 4.85 11.08
CA SER A 171 4.25 5.69 10.38
C SER A 171 2.86 5.67 11.01
N LEU A 172 2.41 4.51 11.50
CA LEU A 172 1.03 4.28 11.94
C LEU A 172 0.88 4.15 13.44
N GLY A 173 1.94 3.77 14.18
CA GLY A 173 1.91 3.58 15.63
C GLY A 173 0.96 2.47 16.10
N LYS A 174 0.64 1.50 15.23
CA LYS A 174 -0.34 0.44 15.50
C LYS A 174 0.32 -0.92 15.69
N PRO A 175 -0.33 -1.84 16.42
CA PRO A 175 0.05 -3.25 16.42
C PRO A 175 0.09 -3.81 14.99
N LEU A 176 1.08 -4.65 14.71
CA LEU A 176 1.23 -5.29 13.41
C LEU A 176 0.95 -6.78 13.50
N PHE A 177 0.28 -7.31 12.49
CA PHE A 177 0.09 -8.73 12.29
C PHE A 177 0.64 -9.12 10.92
N ILE A 178 1.49 -10.14 10.86
CA ILE A 178 1.92 -10.72 9.58
C ILE A 178 0.76 -11.56 9.06
N THR A 179 0.07 -11.08 8.03
CA THR A 179 -1.12 -11.70 7.46
C THR A 179 -0.83 -12.49 6.18
N GLY A 180 0.36 -12.35 5.64
CA GLY A 180 0.83 -13.10 4.48
C GLY A 180 2.34 -12.96 4.30
N ASN A 181 2.98 -14.12 4.02
CA ASN A 181 4.41 -14.21 3.73
C ASN A 181 4.68 -15.43 2.85
#